data_77743bfe71977574cb68c1b7ab11afd2
#
_entry.id   77743bfe71977574cb68c1b7ab11afd2
#
_cell.length_a   1.000
_cell.length_b   1.000
_cell.length_c   1.000
_cell.angle_alpha   90.00
_cell.angle_beta   90.00
_cell.angle_gamma   90.00
#
_symmetry.space_group_name_H-M   'P 1'
#
loop_
_entity.id
_entity.type
_entity.pdbx_description
1 polymer ?
#
loop_
_entity_poly.entity_id
_entity_poly.type
_entity_poly.pdbx_seq_one_letter_code
_entity_poly.pdbx_strand_id
1 'polypeptide(L)'
;MLIQAIPLTEISEKIFVAAGCAHDEAACIARNLVDANLCGHDSHGVIRIMQYVSYLQEGTVRAGQDMTIVHETNTALVVDGNLGMGQVICQRTMERLASKVQQHGMAMGSIRNTGHMGRLGYWAEQLAREGLISLHFLNTTGLGMLAVPFGGTDRRLSLCAVAACVPCEDRPSLLLDFTTTVVAEGKLRVARNRGVPVAPGTIVDKHGRPTTDPNDFYDGGALLPIASHKGHGLNMITDILAGALSGGGCTAPGVEILQNTMTSIAIDPSPIVDRKAYFEEIRRYCDWVTGSPPSEPDGEVFVPGDVEQRNRQQREAAGITIDDTTWEQILQLAESYGVHFEEPT
;
A
#
# COMPACT_ATOMS: atom_id res chain seq x y z
N MET A 1 7.92 20.00 9.74
CA MET A 1 6.61 20.69 9.60
C MET A 1 5.49 19.82 10.18
N LEU A 2 4.56 20.42 10.94
CA LEU A 2 3.34 19.78 11.42
C LEU A 2 2.13 20.38 10.68
N ILE A 3 1.31 19.55 10.02
CA ILE A 3 0.22 20.03 9.18
C ILE A 3 -1.04 19.18 9.37
N GLN A 4 -2.22 19.81 9.36
CA GLN A 4 -3.50 19.12 9.45
C GLN A 4 -3.85 18.37 8.16
N ALA A 5 -4.62 17.28 8.28
CA ALA A 5 -4.95 16.42 7.15
C ALA A 5 -5.72 17.16 6.03
N ILE A 6 -6.63 18.09 6.37
CA ILE A 6 -7.42 18.82 5.38
C ILE A 6 -6.52 19.71 4.50
N PRO A 7 -5.75 20.67 5.03
CA PRO A 7 -4.88 21.50 4.16
C PRO A 7 -3.82 20.69 3.42
N LEU A 8 -3.34 19.58 3.99
CA LEU A 8 -2.42 18.67 3.29
C LEU A 8 -3.09 17.97 2.09
N THR A 9 -4.36 17.60 2.24
CA THR A 9 -5.14 17.02 1.13
C THR A 9 -5.39 18.07 0.04
N GLU A 10 -5.78 19.28 0.42
CA GLU A 10 -6.08 20.37 -0.52
C GLU A 10 -4.87 20.76 -1.37
N ILE A 11 -3.70 20.93 -0.76
CA ILE A 11 -2.49 21.27 -1.54
C ILE A 11 -2.10 20.09 -2.44
N SER A 12 -2.21 18.86 -1.98
CA SER A 12 -1.92 17.67 -2.78
C SER A 12 -2.86 17.58 -3.99
N GLU A 13 -4.16 17.81 -3.80
CA GLU A 13 -5.15 17.82 -4.88
C GLU A 13 -4.83 18.92 -5.90
N LYS A 14 -4.58 20.18 -5.46
CA LYS A 14 -4.22 21.29 -6.34
C LYS A 14 -2.98 20.99 -7.19
N ILE A 15 -1.97 20.34 -6.62
CA ILE A 15 -0.76 19.93 -7.35
C ILE A 15 -1.11 18.93 -8.46
N PHE A 16 -1.90 17.88 -8.17
CA PHE A 16 -2.27 16.89 -9.19
C PHE A 16 -3.19 17.46 -10.27
N VAL A 17 -4.09 18.37 -9.92
CA VAL A 17 -4.89 19.09 -10.93
C VAL A 17 -3.98 19.91 -11.84
N ALA A 18 -3.04 20.66 -11.29
CA ALA A 18 -2.08 21.45 -12.07
C ALA A 18 -1.12 20.56 -12.90
N ALA A 19 -0.86 19.34 -12.45
CA ALA A 19 -0.09 18.33 -13.19
C ALA A 19 -0.90 17.61 -14.30
N GLY A 20 -2.20 17.96 -14.48
CA GLY A 20 -3.05 17.49 -15.57
C GLY A 20 -4.08 16.42 -15.20
N CYS A 21 -4.24 16.08 -13.94
CA CYS A 21 -5.29 15.18 -13.46
C CYS A 21 -6.65 15.91 -13.43
N ALA A 22 -7.74 15.19 -13.69
CA ALA A 22 -9.08 15.70 -13.43
C ALA A 22 -9.31 15.86 -11.92
N HIS A 23 -10.25 16.71 -11.50
CA HIS A 23 -10.49 17.00 -10.08
C HIS A 23 -10.83 15.75 -9.24
N ASP A 24 -11.66 14.86 -9.76
CA ASP A 24 -12.03 13.61 -9.08
C ASP A 24 -10.84 12.64 -8.95
N GLU A 25 -10.00 12.58 -9.98
CA GLU A 25 -8.76 11.80 -9.99
C GLU A 25 -7.76 12.37 -8.97
N ALA A 26 -7.50 13.68 -9.00
CA ALA A 26 -6.60 14.36 -8.07
C ALA A 26 -7.06 14.20 -6.62
N ALA A 27 -8.36 14.36 -6.36
CA ALA A 27 -8.95 14.15 -5.03
C ALA A 27 -8.81 12.70 -4.54
N CYS A 28 -8.96 11.70 -5.43
CA CYS A 28 -8.73 10.30 -5.09
C CYS A 28 -7.28 10.05 -4.67
N ILE A 29 -6.32 10.56 -5.45
CA ILE A 29 -4.88 10.42 -5.17
C ILE A 29 -4.52 11.11 -3.85
N ALA A 30 -4.93 12.36 -3.67
CA ALA A 30 -4.62 13.16 -2.49
C ALA A 30 -5.14 12.49 -1.21
N ARG A 31 -6.41 12.05 -1.21
CA ARG A 31 -7.00 11.32 -0.07
C ARG A 31 -6.23 10.05 0.26
N ASN A 32 -5.83 9.25 -0.74
CA ASN A 32 -5.07 8.03 -0.50
C ASN A 32 -3.69 8.30 0.12
N LEU A 33 -2.99 9.34 -0.36
CA LEU A 33 -1.68 9.73 0.18
C LEU A 33 -1.77 10.23 1.62
N VAL A 34 -2.73 11.09 1.91
CA VAL A 34 -2.92 11.64 3.27
C VAL A 34 -3.41 10.56 4.22
N ASP A 35 -4.28 9.65 3.76
CA ASP A 35 -4.71 8.48 4.53
C ASP A 35 -3.53 7.59 4.91
N ALA A 36 -2.60 7.34 4.00
CA ALA A 36 -1.38 6.58 4.29
C ALA A 36 -0.54 7.27 5.38
N ASN A 37 -0.41 8.59 5.33
CA ASN A 37 0.24 9.33 6.42
C ASN A 37 -0.54 9.21 7.73
N LEU A 38 -1.86 9.37 7.73
CA LEU A 38 -2.67 9.22 8.96
C LEU A 38 -2.46 7.86 9.62
N CYS A 39 -2.38 6.80 8.82
CA CYS A 39 -2.14 5.43 9.31
C CYS A 39 -0.68 5.15 9.74
N GLY A 40 0.26 6.10 9.55
CA GLY A 40 1.67 5.87 9.88
C GLY A 40 2.49 5.22 8.77
N HIS A 41 1.93 5.07 7.57
CA HIS A 41 2.61 4.53 6.39
C HIS A 41 3.22 5.66 5.54
N ASP A 42 4.08 6.48 6.13
CA ASP A 42 4.63 7.70 5.52
C ASP A 42 5.35 7.46 4.19
N SER A 43 5.92 6.27 3.99
CA SER A 43 6.55 5.87 2.71
C SER A 43 5.57 5.76 1.54
N HIS A 44 4.27 5.67 1.80
CA HIS A 44 3.17 5.65 0.83
C HIS A 44 2.32 6.92 0.89
N GLY A 45 2.72 7.88 1.72
CA GLY A 45 2.07 9.18 1.90
C GLY A 45 2.52 10.24 0.91
N VAL A 46 2.39 11.50 1.31
CA VAL A 46 2.65 12.69 0.48
C VAL A 46 4.09 12.81 -0.03
N ILE A 47 5.03 12.09 0.54
CA ILE A 47 6.40 11.94 0.00
C ILE A 47 6.39 11.42 -1.45
N ARG A 48 5.31 10.76 -1.89
CA ARG A 48 5.14 10.24 -3.25
C ARG A 48 4.69 11.29 -4.27
N ILE A 49 4.30 12.47 -3.87
CA ILE A 49 3.81 13.53 -4.79
C ILE A 49 4.84 13.81 -5.88
N MET A 50 6.10 14.07 -5.53
CA MET A 50 7.16 14.35 -6.50
C MET A 50 7.33 13.22 -7.50
N GLN A 51 7.31 11.98 -7.02
CA GLN A 51 7.45 10.80 -7.86
C GLN A 51 6.28 10.62 -8.83
N TYR A 52 5.05 10.83 -8.36
CA TYR A 52 3.87 10.67 -9.20
C TYR A 52 3.78 11.76 -10.26
N VAL A 53 4.13 13.00 -9.90
CA VAL A 53 4.21 14.11 -10.87
C VAL A 53 5.29 13.85 -11.92
N SER A 54 6.48 13.33 -11.52
CA SER A 54 7.51 12.90 -12.47
C SER A 54 7.00 11.84 -13.44
N TYR A 55 6.28 10.83 -12.96
CA TYR A 55 5.70 9.79 -13.81
C TYR A 55 4.66 10.32 -14.81
N LEU A 56 3.87 11.33 -14.41
CA LEU A 56 2.94 12.02 -15.31
C LEU A 56 3.69 12.80 -16.39
N GLN A 57 4.75 13.54 -16.01
CA GLN A 57 5.59 14.28 -16.94
C GLN A 57 6.34 13.40 -17.94
N GLU A 58 6.83 12.24 -17.49
CA GLU A 58 7.53 11.25 -18.31
C GLU A 58 6.56 10.42 -19.17
N GLY A 59 5.26 10.46 -18.89
CA GLY A 59 4.25 9.66 -19.57
C GLY A 59 4.28 8.17 -19.23
N THR A 60 5.05 7.77 -18.19
CA THR A 60 5.08 6.39 -17.65
C THR A 60 3.80 6.06 -16.89
N VAL A 61 3.12 7.07 -16.37
CA VAL A 61 1.73 7.04 -15.88
C VAL A 61 0.96 8.16 -16.57
N ARG A 62 -0.32 7.94 -16.83
CA ARG A 62 -1.17 8.86 -17.61
C ARG A 62 -2.37 9.31 -16.81
N ALA A 63 -2.61 10.62 -16.78
CA ALA A 63 -3.82 11.18 -16.20
C ALA A 63 -5.05 10.88 -17.08
N GLY A 64 -6.24 10.88 -16.49
CA GLY A 64 -7.51 10.72 -17.17
C GLY A 64 -7.77 9.33 -17.76
N GLN A 65 -6.98 8.32 -17.41
CA GLN A 65 -7.23 6.96 -17.87
C GLN A 65 -8.27 6.27 -17.00
N ASP A 66 -9.15 5.53 -17.65
CA ASP A 66 -10.06 4.59 -17.00
C ASP A 66 -9.60 3.15 -17.22
N MET A 67 -10.10 2.23 -16.41
CA MET A 67 -9.84 0.81 -16.57
C MET A 67 -10.57 0.25 -17.81
N THR A 68 -9.90 -0.62 -18.54
CA THR A 68 -10.50 -1.43 -19.57
C THR A 68 -10.78 -2.83 -19.02
N ILE A 69 -12.03 -3.31 -19.14
CA ILE A 69 -12.37 -4.68 -18.76
C ILE A 69 -11.82 -5.64 -19.82
N VAL A 70 -10.88 -6.48 -19.41
CA VAL A 70 -10.22 -7.48 -20.28
C VAL A 70 -10.98 -8.80 -20.27
N HIS A 71 -11.46 -9.20 -19.10
CA HIS A 71 -12.24 -10.40 -18.90
C HIS A 71 -13.21 -10.21 -17.74
N GLU A 72 -14.44 -10.68 -17.91
CA GLU A 72 -15.47 -10.60 -16.89
C GLU A 72 -16.37 -11.83 -16.90
N THR A 73 -16.60 -12.39 -15.72
CA THR A 73 -17.64 -13.41 -15.45
C THR A 73 -18.46 -12.95 -14.25
N ASN A 74 -19.38 -13.76 -13.77
CA ASN A 74 -20.14 -13.45 -12.56
C ASN A 74 -19.23 -13.23 -11.34
N THR A 75 -18.14 -13.98 -11.21
CA THR A 75 -17.27 -14.00 -10.03
C THR A 75 -15.82 -13.63 -10.32
N ALA A 76 -15.49 -13.22 -11.54
CA ALA A 76 -14.15 -12.78 -11.91
C ALA A 76 -14.20 -11.48 -12.70
N LEU A 77 -13.24 -10.59 -12.45
CA LEU A 77 -13.04 -9.33 -13.14
C LEU A 77 -11.53 -9.15 -13.37
N VAL A 78 -11.10 -9.04 -14.63
CA VAL A 78 -9.73 -8.70 -14.98
C VAL A 78 -9.74 -7.37 -15.72
N VAL A 79 -8.98 -6.38 -15.22
CA VAL A 79 -8.92 -5.04 -15.79
C VAL A 79 -7.49 -4.68 -16.19
N ASP A 80 -7.38 -3.92 -17.27
CA ASP A 80 -6.18 -3.20 -17.67
C ASP A 80 -6.31 -1.74 -17.25
N GLY A 81 -5.37 -1.24 -16.49
CA GLY A 81 -5.37 0.14 -15.97
C GLY A 81 -4.87 1.17 -16.98
N ASN A 82 -4.47 0.75 -18.19
CA ASN A 82 -4.05 1.66 -19.29
C ASN A 82 -2.94 2.65 -18.89
N LEU A 83 -2.04 2.26 -17.98
CA LEU A 83 -1.04 3.14 -17.33
C LEU A 83 -1.67 4.30 -16.54
N GLY A 84 -2.91 4.19 -16.11
CA GLY A 84 -3.58 5.20 -15.30
C GLY A 84 -3.02 5.29 -13.87
N MET A 85 -3.47 6.31 -13.14
CA MET A 85 -3.13 6.50 -11.73
C MET A 85 -3.66 5.31 -10.91
N GLY A 86 -2.74 4.60 -10.24
CA GLY A 86 -3.05 3.34 -9.55
C GLY A 86 -4.17 3.46 -8.53
N GLN A 87 -4.25 4.59 -7.81
CA GLN A 87 -5.30 4.85 -6.83
C GLN A 87 -6.69 4.89 -7.47
N VAL A 88 -6.82 5.57 -8.61
CA VAL A 88 -8.10 5.71 -9.33
C VAL A 88 -8.57 4.38 -9.88
N ILE A 89 -7.65 3.65 -10.53
CA ILE A 89 -7.94 2.33 -11.08
C ILE A 89 -8.34 1.33 -9.98
N CYS A 90 -7.63 1.34 -8.83
CA CYS A 90 -7.97 0.50 -7.69
C CYS A 90 -9.35 0.86 -7.12
N GLN A 91 -9.63 2.13 -6.86
CA GLN A 91 -10.92 2.55 -6.33
C GLN A 91 -12.08 2.01 -7.18
N ARG A 92 -12.04 2.26 -8.48
CA ARG A 92 -13.08 1.83 -9.44
C ARG A 92 -13.20 0.30 -9.53
N THR A 93 -12.05 -0.39 -9.50
CA THR A 93 -12.04 -1.86 -9.52
C THR A 93 -12.65 -2.44 -8.25
N MET A 94 -12.32 -1.88 -7.07
CA MET A 94 -12.89 -2.35 -5.79
C MET A 94 -14.39 -2.08 -5.71
N GLU A 95 -14.88 -0.94 -6.21
CA GLU A 95 -16.32 -0.64 -6.31
C GLU A 95 -17.06 -1.69 -7.16
N ARG A 96 -16.49 -2.04 -8.33
CA ARG A 96 -17.06 -3.06 -9.20
C ARG A 96 -16.96 -4.46 -8.60
N LEU A 97 -15.87 -4.78 -7.93
CA LEU A 97 -15.68 -6.04 -7.21
C LEU A 97 -16.72 -6.19 -6.09
N ALA A 98 -16.94 -5.15 -5.28
CA ALA A 98 -17.97 -5.16 -4.23
C ALA A 98 -19.35 -5.46 -4.78
N SER A 99 -19.73 -4.83 -5.91
CA SER A 99 -21.01 -5.10 -6.57
C SER A 99 -21.16 -6.56 -7.01
N LYS A 100 -20.08 -7.21 -7.49
CA LYS A 100 -20.09 -8.64 -7.82
C LYS A 100 -20.26 -9.52 -6.59
N VAL A 101 -19.57 -9.19 -5.51
CA VAL A 101 -19.65 -9.94 -4.24
C VAL A 101 -21.04 -9.87 -3.65
N GLN A 102 -21.68 -8.69 -3.66
CA GLN A 102 -23.07 -8.52 -3.22
C GLN A 102 -24.06 -9.38 -4.00
N GLN A 103 -23.79 -9.64 -5.30
CA GLN A 103 -24.67 -10.45 -6.14
C GLN A 103 -24.40 -11.95 -6.05
N HIS A 104 -23.14 -12.36 -5.81
CA HIS A 104 -22.70 -13.74 -5.96
C HIS A 104 -22.04 -14.33 -4.71
N GLY A 105 -21.94 -13.55 -3.61
CA GLY A 105 -21.36 -13.97 -2.33
C GLY A 105 -19.84 -13.92 -2.28
N MET A 106 -19.16 -14.12 -3.42
CA MET A 106 -17.70 -14.06 -3.53
C MET A 106 -17.30 -13.71 -4.96
N ALA A 107 -16.22 -12.92 -5.09
CA ALA A 107 -15.63 -12.62 -6.39
C ALA A 107 -14.14 -12.32 -6.29
N MET A 108 -13.44 -12.38 -7.44
CA MET A 108 -12.04 -12.04 -7.62
C MET A 108 -11.93 -10.87 -8.61
N GLY A 109 -11.09 -9.88 -8.28
CA GLY A 109 -10.71 -8.79 -9.18
C GLY A 109 -9.20 -8.77 -9.39
N SER A 110 -8.74 -8.74 -10.63
CA SER A 110 -7.32 -8.59 -10.97
C SER A 110 -7.08 -7.32 -11.78
N ILE A 111 -6.01 -6.60 -11.45
CA ILE A 111 -5.57 -5.35 -12.08
C ILE A 111 -4.17 -5.54 -12.63
N ARG A 112 -3.93 -5.04 -13.86
CA ARG A 112 -2.60 -4.96 -14.46
C ARG A 112 -2.37 -3.60 -15.11
N ASN A 113 -1.12 -3.33 -15.49
CA ASN A 113 -0.73 -2.18 -16.30
C ASN A 113 -1.22 -0.85 -15.72
N THR A 114 -0.84 -0.57 -14.46
CA THR A 114 -1.21 0.66 -13.75
C THR A 114 -0.03 1.22 -12.97
N GLY A 115 -0.08 2.51 -12.66
CA GLY A 115 0.87 3.16 -11.77
C GLY A 115 0.84 2.59 -10.36
N HIS A 116 1.65 3.17 -9.47
CA HIS A 116 1.73 2.76 -8.06
C HIS A 116 0.36 2.91 -7.36
N MET A 117 -0.08 1.86 -6.66
CA MET A 117 -1.42 1.77 -6.08
C MET A 117 -1.55 2.37 -4.67
N GLY A 118 -0.46 2.94 -4.10
CA GLY A 118 -0.47 3.48 -2.74
C GLY A 118 -0.41 2.40 -1.65
N ARG A 119 -0.99 2.68 -0.48
CA ARG A 119 -1.10 1.75 0.64
C ARG A 119 -2.13 0.65 0.33
N LEU A 120 -1.69 -0.60 0.35
CA LEU A 120 -2.55 -1.73 -0.03
C LEU A 120 -3.74 -1.89 0.93
N GLY A 121 -3.54 -1.68 2.22
CA GLY A 121 -4.59 -1.75 3.24
C GLY A 121 -5.76 -0.79 3.00
N TYR A 122 -5.55 0.32 2.30
CA TYR A 122 -6.63 1.26 1.94
C TYR A 122 -7.75 0.59 1.12
N TRP A 123 -7.35 -0.28 0.19
CA TRP A 123 -8.28 -1.01 -0.67
C TRP A 123 -9.00 -2.12 0.08
N ALA A 124 -8.29 -2.76 1.02
CA ALA A 124 -8.89 -3.74 1.92
C ALA A 124 -9.93 -3.10 2.85
N GLU A 125 -9.63 -1.92 3.41
CA GLU A 125 -10.57 -1.14 4.22
C GLU A 125 -11.76 -0.63 3.39
N GLN A 126 -11.57 -0.30 2.09
CA GLN A 126 -12.67 0.09 1.21
C GLN A 126 -13.73 -1.03 1.13
N LEU A 127 -13.31 -2.29 0.94
CA LEU A 127 -14.22 -3.43 0.90
C LEU A 127 -14.81 -3.75 2.28
N ALA A 128 -14.04 -3.58 3.34
CA ALA A 128 -14.53 -3.81 4.71
C ALA A 128 -15.63 -2.81 5.12
N ARG A 129 -15.61 -1.57 4.60
CA ARG A 129 -16.71 -0.59 4.78
C ARG A 129 -18.04 -1.07 4.16
N GLU A 130 -17.97 -1.92 3.14
CA GLU A 130 -19.14 -2.60 2.53
C GLU A 130 -19.51 -3.91 3.24
N GLY A 131 -18.86 -4.23 4.37
CA GLY A 131 -19.10 -5.45 5.14
C GLY A 131 -18.42 -6.70 4.58
N LEU A 132 -17.48 -6.56 3.66
CA LEU A 132 -16.83 -7.66 2.95
C LEU A 132 -15.48 -8.01 3.58
N ILE A 133 -15.20 -9.30 3.70
CA ILE A 133 -13.85 -9.83 3.97
C ILE A 133 -13.06 -9.73 2.68
N SER A 134 -11.78 -9.34 2.76
CA SER A 134 -10.94 -9.30 1.56
C SER A 134 -9.50 -9.75 1.80
N LEU A 135 -8.89 -10.25 0.71
CA LEU A 135 -7.48 -10.64 0.62
C LEU A 135 -6.91 -9.99 -0.65
N HIS A 136 -5.74 -9.40 -0.54
CA HIS A 136 -5.08 -8.69 -1.63
C HIS A 136 -3.64 -9.17 -1.77
N PHE A 137 -3.23 -9.40 -3.01
CA PHE A 137 -1.88 -9.78 -3.40
C PHE A 137 -1.39 -8.76 -4.43
N LEU A 138 -0.29 -8.10 -4.14
CA LEU A 138 0.27 -7.04 -4.98
C LEU A 138 1.72 -7.32 -5.30
N ASN A 139 2.12 -7.15 -6.56
CA ASN A 139 3.51 -7.09 -6.96
C ASN A 139 3.89 -5.69 -7.48
N THR A 140 5.18 -5.41 -7.47
CA THR A 140 5.75 -4.20 -8.05
C THR A 140 6.83 -4.61 -9.04
N THR A 141 6.55 -4.46 -10.33
CA THR A 141 7.51 -4.79 -11.38
C THR A 141 8.61 -3.73 -11.55
N GLY A 142 9.59 -3.99 -12.37
CA GLY A 142 10.64 -3.03 -12.72
C GLY A 142 11.51 -2.62 -11.55
N LEU A 143 11.46 -1.35 -11.19
CA LEU A 143 12.24 -0.77 -10.09
C LEU A 143 11.93 -1.37 -8.71
N GLY A 144 10.88 -2.17 -8.60
CA GLY A 144 10.53 -2.89 -7.37
C GLY A 144 11.29 -4.19 -7.12
N MET A 145 12.16 -4.66 -8.03
CA MET A 145 12.98 -5.85 -7.84
C MET A 145 14.15 -5.55 -6.90
N LEU A 146 13.92 -5.65 -5.59
CA LEU A 146 14.83 -5.17 -4.54
C LEU A 146 15.18 -6.23 -3.49
N ALA A 147 14.65 -7.44 -3.59
CA ALA A 147 14.90 -8.50 -2.61
C ALA A 147 15.62 -9.71 -3.22
N VAL A 148 16.38 -10.43 -2.37
CA VAL A 148 17.01 -11.70 -2.74
C VAL A 148 16.08 -12.87 -2.43
N PRO A 149 16.10 -13.95 -3.23
CA PRO A 149 15.46 -15.19 -2.83
C PRO A 149 16.20 -15.84 -1.64
N PHE A 150 15.48 -16.65 -0.88
CA PHE A 150 16.12 -17.43 0.20
C PHE A 150 17.23 -18.32 -0.37
N GLY A 151 18.44 -18.18 0.18
CA GLY A 151 19.65 -18.86 -0.30
C GLY A 151 20.29 -18.25 -1.54
N GLY A 152 19.77 -17.13 -2.08
CA GLY A 152 20.35 -16.38 -3.20
C GLY A 152 21.12 -15.15 -2.75
N THR A 153 21.83 -14.53 -3.68
CA THR A 153 22.62 -13.30 -3.45
C THR A 153 22.21 -12.15 -4.36
N ASP A 154 21.52 -12.42 -5.46
CA ASP A 154 21.08 -11.40 -6.42
C ASP A 154 19.63 -10.97 -6.16
N ARG A 155 19.30 -9.72 -6.50
CA ARG A 155 17.93 -9.25 -6.56
C ARG A 155 17.13 -10.02 -7.61
N ARG A 156 16.14 -10.80 -7.20
CA ARG A 156 15.26 -11.59 -8.06
C ARG A 156 13.79 -11.46 -7.71
N LEU A 157 13.49 -10.91 -6.53
CA LEU A 157 12.14 -10.78 -6.01
C LEU A 157 11.73 -9.32 -5.96
N SER A 158 10.50 -9.03 -6.33
CA SER A 158 9.92 -7.70 -6.15
C SER A 158 9.49 -7.46 -4.70
N LEU A 159 9.19 -6.21 -4.40
CA LEU A 159 8.51 -5.84 -3.16
C LEU A 159 7.02 -6.20 -3.28
N CYS A 160 6.73 -7.47 -3.07
CA CYS A 160 5.35 -7.93 -2.99
C CYS A 160 4.73 -7.54 -1.65
N ALA A 161 3.45 -7.19 -1.68
CA ALA A 161 2.67 -6.88 -0.49
C ALA A 161 1.42 -7.76 -0.41
N VAL A 162 1.01 -8.05 0.82
CA VAL A 162 -0.21 -8.81 1.13
C VAL A 162 -1.03 -7.99 2.11
N ALA A 163 -2.32 -7.84 1.83
CA ALA A 163 -3.26 -7.28 2.80
C ALA A 163 -4.46 -8.19 2.96
N ALA A 164 -5.03 -8.19 4.15
CA ALA A 164 -6.31 -8.82 4.43
C ALA A 164 -7.11 -7.93 5.39
N CYS A 165 -8.40 -7.82 5.16
CA CYS A 165 -9.28 -7.07 6.06
C CYS A 165 -10.52 -7.86 6.39
N VAL A 166 -10.88 -7.86 7.68
CA VAL A 166 -12.09 -8.46 8.21
C VAL A 166 -12.93 -7.37 8.85
N PRO A 167 -14.15 -7.10 8.36
CA PRO A 167 -15.02 -6.09 8.95
C PRO A 167 -15.42 -6.47 10.37
N CYS A 168 -15.50 -5.48 11.24
CA CYS A 168 -16.00 -5.60 12.62
C CYS A 168 -17.16 -4.65 12.83
N GLU A 169 -18.03 -4.93 13.81
CA GLU A 169 -19.23 -4.11 14.09
C GLU A 169 -18.94 -3.07 15.17
N ASP A 170 -18.27 -3.46 16.26
CA ASP A 170 -18.08 -2.63 17.46
C ASP A 170 -16.66 -2.05 17.58
N ARG A 171 -15.83 -2.24 16.57
CA ARG A 171 -14.44 -1.78 16.53
C ARG A 171 -14.00 -1.54 15.09
N PRO A 172 -12.86 -0.85 14.86
CA PRO A 172 -12.23 -0.82 13.54
C PRO A 172 -12.00 -2.23 12.98
N SER A 173 -12.07 -2.36 11.66
CA SER A 173 -11.82 -3.62 10.98
C SER A 173 -10.43 -4.17 11.31
N LEU A 174 -10.31 -5.50 11.40
CA LEU A 174 -9.01 -6.13 11.54
C LEU A 174 -8.27 -6.01 10.21
N LEU A 175 -7.17 -5.27 10.20
CA LEU A 175 -6.37 -5.02 9.01
C LEU A 175 -4.97 -5.60 9.16
N LEU A 176 -4.62 -6.52 8.27
CA LEU A 176 -3.26 -6.96 8.02
C LEU A 176 -2.78 -6.29 6.73
N ASP A 177 -1.67 -5.54 6.76
CA ASP A 177 -1.04 -4.93 5.59
C ASP A 177 0.48 -4.94 5.77
N PHE A 178 1.19 -5.74 4.98
CA PHE A 178 2.64 -5.87 5.11
C PHE A 178 3.33 -6.25 3.79
N THR A 179 4.60 -5.87 3.69
CA THR A 179 5.49 -6.36 2.63
C THR A 179 6.08 -7.72 2.99
N THR A 180 6.35 -8.54 1.98
CA THR A 180 7.00 -9.86 2.15
C THR A 180 8.50 -9.79 2.47
N THR A 181 9.07 -8.58 2.57
CA THR A 181 10.43 -8.31 3.04
C THR A 181 10.44 -7.88 4.51
N VAL A 182 11.60 -7.98 5.17
CA VAL A 182 11.74 -7.62 6.60
C VAL A 182 11.33 -6.16 6.86
N VAL A 183 11.66 -5.27 5.94
CA VAL A 183 11.24 -3.86 5.96
C VAL A 183 10.91 -3.36 4.55
N ALA A 184 10.14 -2.30 4.45
CA ALA A 184 9.96 -1.57 3.19
C ALA A 184 11.20 -0.71 2.87
N GLU A 185 11.48 -0.47 1.57
CA GLU A 185 12.63 0.34 1.11
C GLU A 185 12.66 1.74 1.74
N GLY A 186 11.50 2.37 1.92
CA GLY A 186 11.43 3.68 2.56
C GLY A 186 12.05 3.76 3.96
N LYS A 187 12.02 2.67 4.75
CA LYS A 187 12.71 2.61 6.04
C LYS A 187 14.22 2.63 5.90
N LEU A 188 14.77 2.00 4.86
CA LEU A 188 16.20 2.05 4.54
C LEU A 188 16.63 3.47 4.17
N ARG A 189 15.82 4.18 3.38
CA ARG A 189 16.06 5.57 3.01
C ARG A 189 16.13 6.48 4.21
N VAL A 190 15.19 6.34 5.14
CA VAL A 190 15.20 7.10 6.41
C VAL A 190 16.44 6.78 7.24
N ALA A 191 16.81 5.50 7.38
CA ALA A 191 18.01 5.11 8.11
C ALA A 191 19.28 5.69 7.48
N ARG A 192 19.40 5.62 6.15
CA ARG A 192 20.51 6.21 5.39
C ARG A 192 20.61 7.72 5.60
N ASN A 193 19.50 8.45 5.48
CA ASN A 193 19.48 9.90 5.64
C ASN A 193 19.85 10.34 7.06
N ARG A 194 19.53 9.49 8.05
CA ARG A 194 19.89 9.72 9.46
C ARG A 194 21.30 9.24 9.82
N GLY A 195 21.98 8.52 8.93
CA GLY A 195 23.29 7.93 9.18
C GLY A 195 23.27 6.84 10.26
N VAL A 196 22.15 6.12 10.42
CA VAL A 196 22.00 5.07 11.44
C VAL A 196 21.91 3.68 10.80
N PRO A 197 22.43 2.63 11.48
CA PRO A 197 22.30 1.27 10.97
C PRO A 197 20.87 0.78 11.00
N VAL A 198 20.57 -0.21 10.14
CA VAL A 198 19.32 -0.98 10.20
C VAL A 198 19.49 -2.21 11.09
N ALA A 199 18.38 -2.84 11.49
CA ALA A 199 18.42 -4.04 12.31
C ALA A 199 19.16 -5.19 11.59
N PRO A 200 19.93 -6.02 12.31
CA PRO A 200 20.52 -7.23 11.76
C PRO A 200 19.45 -8.14 11.10
N GLY A 201 19.80 -8.79 9.99
CA GLY A 201 18.88 -9.65 9.26
C GLY A 201 17.89 -8.90 8.36
N THR A 202 18.14 -7.62 8.09
CA THR A 202 17.30 -6.79 7.20
C THR A 202 17.78 -6.80 5.76
N ILE A 203 19.09 -6.67 5.54
CA ILE A 203 19.71 -6.51 4.21
C ILE A 203 20.98 -7.35 4.07
N VAL A 204 21.36 -7.55 2.80
CA VAL A 204 22.67 -8.05 2.41
C VAL A 204 23.38 -7.03 1.52
N ASP A 205 24.72 -7.07 1.50
CA ASP A 205 25.56 -6.30 0.57
C ASP A 205 25.47 -6.88 -0.86
N LYS A 206 26.15 -6.26 -1.83
CA LYS A 206 26.21 -6.71 -3.23
C LYS A 206 26.86 -8.09 -3.44
N HIS A 207 27.47 -8.66 -2.42
CA HIS A 207 28.06 -10.01 -2.42
C HIS A 207 27.18 -11.03 -1.68
N GLY A 208 25.98 -10.63 -1.24
CA GLY A 208 25.05 -11.47 -0.49
C GLY A 208 25.43 -11.69 0.99
N ARG A 209 26.37 -10.91 1.54
CA ARG A 209 26.77 -11.00 2.95
C ARG A 209 25.86 -10.12 3.82
N PRO A 210 25.43 -10.61 5.00
CA PRO A 210 24.65 -9.79 5.93
C PRO A 210 25.35 -8.48 6.29
N THR A 211 24.62 -7.37 6.24
CA THR A 211 25.10 -6.03 6.65
C THR A 211 24.00 -5.27 7.38
N THR A 212 24.40 -4.25 8.12
CA THR A 212 23.48 -3.29 8.77
C THR A 212 23.66 -1.87 8.24
N ASP A 213 24.61 -1.64 7.33
CA ASP A 213 24.81 -0.34 6.70
C ASP A 213 23.80 -0.15 5.54
N PRO A 214 22.86 0.82 5.66
CA PRO A 214 21.89 1.06 4.60
C PRO A 214 22.53 1.48 3.26
N ASN A 215 23.78 2.00 3.25
CA ASN A 215 24.47 2.34 2.02
C ASN A 215 24.79 1.10 1.16
N ASP A 216 25.06 -0.04 1.78
CA ASP A 216 25.33 -1.28 1.07
C ASP A 216 24.13 -1.72 0.21
N PHE A 217 22.90 -1.45 0.68
CA PHE A 217 21.69 -1.70 -0.11
C PHE A 217 21.68 -0.86 -1.40
N TYR A 218 22.05 0.41 -1.33
CA TYR A 218 22.09 1.31 -2.50
C TYR A 218 23.31 1.06 -3.39
N ASP A 219 24.39 0.43 -2.88
CA ASP A 219 25.55 -0.04 -3.65
C ASP A 219 25.34 -1.45 -4.28
N GLY A 220 24.10 -1.85 -4.51
CA GLY A 220 23.76 -3.11 -5.15
C GLY A 220 23.39 -4.26 -4.20
N GLY A 221 23.32 -4.01 -2.90
CA GLY A 221 22.78 -4.95 -1.92
C GLY A 221 21.27 -5.14 -2.05
N ALA A 222 20.66 -5.96 -1.20
CA ALA A 222 19.24 -6.32 -1.32
C ALA A 222 18.57 -6.54 0.04
N LEU A 223 17.23 -6.45 0.04
CA LEU A 223 16.38 -6.79 1.17
C LEU A 223 16.27 -8.31 1.35
N LEU A 224 16.13 -8.73 2.61
CA LEU A 224 15.84 -10.11 2.96
C LEU A 224 14.32 -10.34 3.08
N PRO A 225 13.83 -11.55 2.70
CA PRO A 225 12.44 -11.93 2.94
C PRO A 225 12.13 -12.02 4.43
N ILE A 226 10.92 -11.60 4.83
CA ILE A 226 10.43 -11.78 6.19
C ILE A 226 10.39 -13.27 6.56
N ALA A 227 10.70 -13.61 7.79
CA ALA A 227 10.69 -15.01 8.26
C ALA A 227 11.43 -16.00 7.32
N SER A 228 12.49 -15.54 6.64
CA SER A 228 13.40 -16.39 5.84
C SER A 228 12.69 -17.11 4.67
N HIS A 229 12.77 -18.44 4.57
CA HIS A 229 12.17 -19.24 3.50
C HIS A 229 10.63 -19.12 3.42
N LYS A 230 9.96 -18.81 4.53
CA LYS A 230 8.49 -18.65 4.56
C LYS A 230 8.08 -17.39 3.81
N GLY A 231 8.75 -16.26 4.09
CA GLY A 231 8.52 -15.01 3.38
C GLY A 231 8.93 -15.06 1.90
N HIS A 232 10.01 -15.80 1.56
CA HIS A 232 10.35 -16.12 0.18
C HIS A 232 9.21 -16.85 -0.53
N GLY A 233 8.68 -17.92 0.07
CA GLY A 233 7.56 -18.67 -0.50
C GLY A 233 6.31 -17.78 -0.67
N LEU A 234 5.98 -16.98 0.35
CA LEU A 234 4.86 -16.04 0.28
C LEU A 234 5.07 -14.99 -0.82
N ASN A 235 6.29 -14.44 -0.98
CA ASN A 235 6.62 -13.50 -2.04
C ASN A 235 6.36 -14.11 -3.43
N MET A 236 6.88 -15.31 -3.69
CA MET A 236 6.69 -15.98 -4.99
C MET A 236 5.22 -16.24 -5.30
N ILE A 237 4.44 -16.73 -4.33
CA ILE A 237 3.00 -16.97 -4.52
C ILE A 237 2.27 -15.65 -4.75
N THR A 238 2.62 -14.59 -4.02
CA THR A 238 2.04 -13.26 -4.20
C THR A 238 2.34 -12.71 -5.60
N ASP A 239 3.58 -12.84 -6.06
CA ASP A 239 3.98 -12.40 -7.41
C ASP A 239 3.22 -13.16 -8.51
N ILE A 240 3.04 -14.48 -8.36
CA ILE A 240 2.27 -15.28 -9.31
C ILE A 240 0.79 -14.87 -9.31
N LEU A 241 0.17 -14.72 -8.14
CA LEU A 241 -1.23 -14.32 -8.03
C LEU A 241 -1.48 -12.89 -8.53
N ALA A 242 -0.57 -11.95 -8.23
CA ALA A 242 -0.69 -10.58 -8.68
C ALA A 242 -0.30 -10.42 -10.15
N GLY A 243 0.83 -11.00 -10.55
CA GLY A 243 1.44 -10.80 -11.87
C GLY A 243 0.93 -11.75 -12.93
N ALA A 244 1.16 -13.06 -12.77
CA ALA A 244 0.81 -14.04 -13.80
C ALA A 244 -0.71 -14.16 -13.98
N LEU A 245 -1.49 -14.22 -12.89
CA LEU A 245 -2.93 -14.38 -12.94
C LEU A 245 -3.64 -13.15 -13.54
N SER A 246 -3.14 -11.93 -13.30
CA SER A 246 -3.67 -10.71 -13.93
C SER A 246 -3.29 -10.59 -15.42
N GLY A 247 -2.30 -11.35 -15.88
CA GLY A 247 -1.68 -11.20 -17.19
C GLY A 247 -0.72 -10.00 -17.28
N GLY A 248 -0.37 -9.35 -16.16
CA GLY A 248 0.60 -8.26 -16.10
C GLY A 248 2.07 -8.72 -16.00
N GLY A 249 2.30 -10.01 -15.76
CA GLY A 249 3.61 -10.62 -15.63
C GLY A 249 4.17 -10.59 -14.21
N CYS A 250 4.94 -11.63 -13.88
CA CYS A 250 5.75 -11.67 -12.66
C CYS A 250 6.99 -10.80 -12.81
N THR A 251 7.67 -10.57 -11.70
CA THR A 251 8.96 -9.88 -11.65
C THR A 251 9.93 -10.46 -12.68
N ALA A 252 10.48 -9.60 -13.52
CA ALA A 252 11.39 -9.98 -14.59
C ALA A 252 12.48 -8.92 -14.79
N PRO A 253 13.67 -9.29 -15.29
CA PRO A 253 14.68 -8.32 -15.68
C PRO A 253 14.24 -7.50 -16.91
N GLY A 254 14.82 -6.28 -17.07
CA GLY A 254 14.58 -5.44 -18.25
C GLY A 254 13.27 -4.64 -18.23
N VAL A 255 12.51 -4.67 -17.17
CA VAL A 255 11.37 -3.78 -16.95
C VAL A 255 11.88 -2.52 -16.25
N GLU A 256 11.86 -1.39 -16.95
CA GLU A 256 12.47 -0.13 -16.48
C GLU A 256 11.46 0.80 -15.80
N ILE A 257 10.15 0.57 -15.97
CA ILE A 257 9.10 1.38 -15.38
C ILE A 257 8.49 0.67 -14.16
N LEU A 258 8.12 1.46 -13.15
CA LEU A 258 7.41 0.93 -12.00
C LEU A 258 5.93 0.75 -12.35
N GLN A 259 5.47 -0.49 -12.33
CA GLN A 259 4.07 -0.84 -12.48
C GLN A 259 3.62 -1.72 -11.32
N ASN A 260 2.38 -1.57 -10.90
CA ASN A 260 1.74 -2.50 -9.99
C ASN A 260 0.76 -3.41 -10.73
N THR A 261 0.71 -4.65 -10.27
CA THR A 261 -0.37 -5.58 -10.55
C THR A 261 -0.95 -6.07 -9.23
N MET A 262 -2.24 -6.34 -9.19
CA MET A 262 -2.91 -6.77 -7.97
C MET A 262 -3.99 -7.79 -8.29
N THR A 263 -4.15 -8.80 -7.43
CA THR A 263 -5.33 -9.64 -7.38
C THR A 263 -5.96 -9.55 -6.01
N SER A 264 -7.26 -9.29 -5.99
CA SER A 264 -8.08 -9.17 -4.79
C SER A 264 -9.18 -10.23 -4.81
N ILE A 265 -9.39 -10.89 -3.67
CA ILE A 265 -10.51 -11.81 -3.44
C ILE A 265 -11.37 -11.19 -2.35
N ALA A 266 -12.68 -11.08 -2.60
CA ALA A 266 -13.60 -10.54 -1.61
C ALA A 266 -14.77 -11.50 -1.38
N ILE A 267 -15.25 -11.56 -0.14
CA ILE A 267 -16.25 -12.52 0.34
C ILE A 267 -17.29 -11.78 1.18
N ASP A 268 -18.56 -12.02 0.89
CA ASP A 268 -19.67 -11.66 1.77
C ASP A 268 -19.87 -12.79 2.79
N PRO A 269 -19.69 -12.56 4.09
CA PRO A 269 -19.94 -13.60 5.08
C PRO A 269 -21.44 -13.89 5.31
N SER A 270 -22.35 -12.99 4.92
CA SER A 270 -23.76 -13.04 5.27
C SER A 270 -24.49 -14.31 4.77
N PRO A 271 -24.24 -14.86 3.55
CA PRO A 271 -24.89 -16.08 3.12
C PRO A 271 -24.26 -17.35 3.72
N ILE A 272 -23.12 -17.23 4.42
CA ILE A 272 -22.35 -18.38 4.95
C ILE A 272 -22.65 -18.61 6.43
N VAL A 273 -22.79 -17.54 7.20
CA VAL A 273 -22.94 -17.59 8.67
C VAL A 273 -23.92 -16.54 9.13
N ASP A 274 -24.63 -16.81 10.24
CA ASP A 274 -25.46 -15.80 10.89
C ASP A 274 -24.63 -14.56 11.27
N ARG A 275 -25.06 -13.39 10.83
CA ARG A 275 -24.33 -12.13 11.02
C ARG A 275 -23.99 -11.86 12.50
N LYS A 276 -24.96 -12.07 13.38
CA LYS A 276 -24.76 -11.82 14.82
C LYS A 276 -23.73 -12.76 15.41
N ALA A 277 -23.87 -14.06 15.14
CA ALA A 277 -22.92 -15.07 15.59
C ALA A 277 -21.51 -14.82 15.05
N TYR A 278 -21.39 -14.36 13.79
CA TYR A 278 -20.11 -14.01 13.18
C TYR A 278 -19.40 -12.86 13.92
N PHE A 279 -20.08 -11.74 14.16
CA PHE A 279 -19.47 -10.60 14.85
C PHE A 279 -19.24 -10.86 16.35
N GLU A 280 -20.10 -11.63 17.00
CA GLU A 280 -19.88 -12.07 18.39
C GLU A 280 -18.63 -12.92 18.53
N GLU A 281 -18.37 -13.82 17.58
CA GLU A 281 -17.16 -14.66 17.59
C GLU A 281 -15.89 -13.86 17.30
N ILE A 282 -15.91 -12.89 16.36
CA ILE A 282 -14.78 -11.99 16.12
C ILE A 282 -14.45 -11.20 17.40
N ARG A 283 -15.46 -10.61 18.03
CA ARG A 283 -15.28 -9.85 19.29
C ARG A 283 -14.68 -10.75 20.37
N ARG A 284 -15.30 -11.91 20.64
CA ARG A 284 -14.80 -12.88 21.62
C ARG A 284 -13.34 -13.23 21.38
N TYR A 285 -12.96 -13.45 20.10
CA TYR A 285 -11.60 -13.81 19.74
C TYR A 285 -10.62 -12.63 19.93
N CYS A 286 -11.01 -11.43 19.54
CA CYS A 286 -10.21 -10.23 19.80
C CYS A 286 -10.00 -9.99 21.30
N ASP A 287 -11.06 -10.08 22.10
CA ASP A 287 -10.99 -9.92 23.55
C ASP A 287 -10.09 -10.98 24.21
N TRP A 288 -10.15 -12.22 23.69
CA TRP A 288 -9.28 -13.30 24.14
C TRP A 288 -7.80 -13.01 23.85
N VAL A 289 -7.49 -12.51 22.66
CA VAL A 289 -6.11 -12.17 22.27
C VAL A 289 -5.59 -10.99 23.07
N THR A 290 -6.37 -9.90 23.16
CA THR A 290 -5.97 -8.68 23.89
C THR A 290 -5.98 -8.86 25.40
N GLY A 291 -6.70 -9.84 25.92
CA GLY A 291 -6.67 -10.24 27.33
C GLY A 291 -5.38 -10.95 27.79
N SER A 292 -4.43 -11.23 26.88
CA SER A 292 -3.11 -11.73 27.23
C SER A 292 -2.33 -10.70 28.07
N PRO A 293 -1.63 -11.11 29.15
CA PRO A 293 -0.71 -10.20 29.83
C PRO A 293 0.33 -9.64 28.84
N PRO A 294 0.60 -8.34 28.87
CA PRO A 294 1.62 -7.76 28.00
C PRO A 294 3.02 -8.23 28.38
N SER A 295 3.93 -8.29 27.42
CA SER A 295 5.34 -8.70 27.64
C SER A 295 6.15 -7.66 28.44
N GLU A 296 5.75 -6.40 28.37
CA GLU A 296 6.36 -5.28 29.11
C GLU A 296 5.34 -4.75 30.16
N PRO A 297 5.80 -4.23 31.31
CA PRO A 297 4.91 -3.78 32.39
C PRO A 297 3.84 -2.75 31.97
N ASP A 298 4.22 -1.83 31.07
CA ASP A 298 3.35 -0.78 30.53
C ASP A 298 2.96 -1.05 29.07
N GLY A 299 3.12 -2.29 28.63
CA GLY A 299 2.81 -2.73 27.26
C GLY A 299 1.32 -2.93 27.05
N GLU A 300 0.96 -3.09 25.78
CA GLU A 300 -0.41 -3.36 25.35
C GLU A 300 -0.39 -4.46 24.28
N VAL A 301 -1.39 -5.32 24.26
CA VAL A 301 -1.55 -6.35 23.23
C VAL A 301 -2.52 -5.84 22.17
N PHE A 302 -2.05 -5.78 20.93
CA PHE A 302 -2.80 -5.30 19.78
C PHE A 302 -3.37 -6.44 18.94
N VAL A 303 -4.45 -6.17 18.26
CA VAL A 303 -4.88 -6.95 17.11
C VAL A 303 -4.53 -6.20 15.80
N PRO A 304 -4.52 -6.86 14.65
CA PRO A 304 -4.20 -6.23 13.37
C PRO A 304 -5.08 -5.01 13.09
N GLY A 305 -4.47 -3.88 12.73
CA GLY A 305 -5.15 -2.60 12.47
C GLY A 305 -5.16 -1.61 13.65
N ASP A 306 -4.92 -2.07 14.89
CA ASP A 306 -4.93 -1.17 16.07
C ASP A 306 -3.82 -0.11 15.99
N VAL A 307 -2.66 -0.45 15.46
CA VAL A 307 -1.53 0.49 15.30
C VAL A 307 -1.87 1.59 14.30
N GLU A 308 -2.45 1.23 13.16
CA GLU A 308 -2.91 2.16 12.13
C GLU A 308 -4.00 3.08 12.67
N GLN A 309 -4.96 2.52 13.40
CA GLN A 309 -6.05 3.29 14.00
C GLN A 309 -5.55 4.26 15.08
N ARG A 310 -4.60 3.84 15.92
CA ARG A 310 -3.97 4.72 16.92
C ARG A 310 -3.22 5.87 16.26
N ASN A 311 -2.42 5.58 15.24
CA ASN A 311 -1.71 6.61 14.47
C ASN A 311 -2.71 7.60 13.86
N ARG A 312 -3.80 7.10 13.27
CA ARG A 312 -4.86 7.93 12.69
C ARG A 312 -5.44 8.89 13.72
N GLN A 313 -5.89 8.38 14.85
CA GLN A 313 -6.47 9.21 15.94
C GLN A 313 -5.49 10.27 16.44
N GLN A 314 -4.22 9.89 16.62
CA GLN A 314 -3.19 10.83 17.08
C GLN A 314 -2.92 11.91 16.03
N ARG A 315 -2.79 11.52 14.75
CA ARG A 315 -2.46 12.45 13.66
C ARG A 315 -3.66 13.30 13.21
N GLU A 316 -4.88 12.82 13.36
CA GLU A 316 -6.08 13.64 13.18
C GLU A 316 -6.20 14.72 14.24
N ALA A 317 -5.86 14.41 15.49
CA ALA A 317 -5.91 15.36 16.60
C ALA A 317 -4.73 16.34 16.59
N ALA A 318 -3.50 15.85 16.41
CA ALA A 318 -2.28 16.64 16.56
C ALA A 318 -1.74 17.21 15.24
N GLY A 319 -2.14 16.65 14.10
CA GLY A 319 -1.54 16.90 12.79
C GLY A 319 -0.54 15.83 12.38
N ILE A 320 -0.20 15.84 11.11
CA ILE A 320 0.75 14.93 10.45
C ILE A 320 2.13 15.59 10.44
N THR A 321 3.14 14.90 10.96
CA THR A 321 4.53 15.38 10.88
C THR A 321 5.12 14.98 9.53
N ILE A 322 5.47 15.97 8.71
CA ILE A 322 6.21 15.80 7.48
C ILE A 322 7.64 16.31 7.71
N ASP A 323 8.65 15.56 7.28
CA ASP A 323 10.03 16.03 7.39
C ASP A 323 10.26 17.28 6.53
N ASP A 324 11.14 18.16 6.97
CA ASP A 324 11.32 19.48 6.38
C ASP A 324 11.74 19.40 4.91
N THR A 325 12.59 18.45 4.56
CA THR A 325 13.04 18.25 3.17
C THR A 325 11.87 17.87 2.26
N THR A 326 11.04 16.92 2.67
CA THR A 326 9.84 16.52 1.93
C THR A 326 8.87 17.70 1.79
N TRP A 327 8.66 18.46 2.86
CA TRP A 327 7.76 19.61 2.82
C TRP A 327 8.26 20.71 1.89
N GLU A 328 9.54 21.04 1.95
CA GLU A 328 10.17 22.01 1.03
C GLU A 328 10.04 21.58 -0.42
N GLN A 329 10.24 20.29 -0.73
CA GLN A 329 10.06 19.76 -2.08
C GLN A 329 8.61 19.88 -2.56
N ILE A 330 7.63 19.62 -1.70
CA ILE A 330 6.20 19.79 -2.01
C ILE A 330 5.90 21.25 -2.32
N LEU A 331 6.39 22.19 -1.50
CA LEU A 331 6.17 23.63 -1.72
C LEU A 331 6.83 24.12 -3.01
N GLN A 332 8.08 23.73 -3.28
CA GLN A 332 8.78 24.07 -4.53
C GLN A 332 8.05 23.53 -5.77
N LEU A 333 7.56 22.26 -5.68
CA LEU A 333 6.76 21.69 -6.76
C LEU A 333 5.45 22.45 -6.95
N ALA A 334 4.72 22.77 -5.88
CA ALA A 334 3.50 23.55 -5.91
C ALA A 334 3.73 24.92 -6.58
N GLU A 335 4.77 25.64 -6.17
CA GLU A 335 5.14 26.94 -6.74
C GLU A 335 5.44 26.82 -8.24
N SER A 336 6.15 25.78 -8.68
CA SER A 336 6.46 25.54 -10.09
C SER A 336 5.21 25.36 -10.98
N TYR A 337 4.08 24.98 -10.37
CA TYR A 337 2.77 24.86 -11.00
C TYR A 337 1.84 26.05 -10.72
N GLY A 338 2.33 27.11 -10.05
CA GLY A 338 1.51 28.28 -9.67
C GLY A 338 0.48 27.96 -8.57
N VAL A 339 0.69 26.90 -7.80
CA VAL A 339 -0.14 26.53 -6.66
C VAL A 339 0.46 27.12 -5.38
N HIS A 340 -0.31 27.93 -4.67
CA HIS A 340 0.11 28.52 -3.41
C HIS A 340 -0.52 27.78 -2.23
N PHE A 341 0.29 27.52 -1.21
CA PHE A 341 -0.18 27.01 0.07
C PHE A 341 -0.48 28.18 1.00
N GLU A 342 -1.72 28.24 1.47
CA GLU A 342 -2.13 29.18 2.51
C GLU A 342 -2.12 28.43 3.85
N GLU A 343 -1.27 28.88 4.78
CA GLU A 343 -1.30 28.33 6.13
C GLU A 343 -2.69 28.60 6.75
N PRO A 344 -3.35 27.58 7.33
CA PRO A 344 -4.60 27.81 8.05
C PRO A 344 -4.35 28.79 9.21
N THR A 345 -5.10 29.87 9.26
CA THR A 345 -5.08 30.87 10.33
C THR A 345 -5.58 30.34 11.65
#